data_33547fec2b56a2be7fed44cdc1dd9d78
#
_entry.id   33547fec2b56a2be7fed44cdc1dd9d78
#
_cell.length_a   1.000
_cell.length_b   1.000
_cell.length_c   1.000
_cell.angle_alpha   90.00
_cell.angle_beta   90.00
_cell.angle_gamma   90.00
#
_symmetry.space_group_name_H-M   'P 1'
#
loop_
_entity.id
_entity.type
_entity.pdbx_description
1 polymer ?
#
loop_
_entity_poly.entity_id
_entity_poly.type
_entity_poly.pdbx_seq_one_letter_code
_entity_poly.pdbx_strand_id
1 'polypeptide(L)'
;MFLHELSPEQSRAFLVLARQIIDADNRLAIQEVERLDRLYIETGQAAEMAGAPNGVGDLNLLFRTERARVVVLLDLLLVAYADGRLHPTEIAAVRSVAARLQVDAGTFEGALDWARRHQELVEEAEYLGRAVGAR
;
A
#
# COMPACT_ATOMS: atom_id res chain seq x y z
N MET A 1 4.40 -6.64 0.18
CA MET A 1 4.28 -8.05 -0.24
C MET A 1 5.01 -8.31 -1.55
N PHE A 2 4.82 -7.49 -2.57
CA PHE A 2 5.46 -7.71 -3.86
C PHE A 2 6.57 -6.69 -4.18
N LEU A 3 7.02 -5.94 -3.19
CA LEU A 3 7.94 -4.80 -3.39
C LEU A 3 9.31 -5.22 -3.90
N HIS A 4 9.71 -6.47 -3.68
CA HIS A 4 10.97 -7.00 -4.19
C HIS A 4 11.03 -7.01 -5.73
N GLU A 5 9.87 -6.89 -6.40
CA GLU A 5 9.80 -6.85 -7.86
C GLU A 5 10.06 -5.44 -8.43
N LEU A 6 10.10 -4.42 -7.57
CA LEU A 6 10.25 -3.03 -8.00
C LEU A 6 11.72 -2.63 -8.05
N SER A 7 12.07 -1.76 -8.99
CA SER A 7 13.40 -1.15 -9.03
C SER A 7 13.57 -0.20 -7.83
N PRO A 8 14.80 0.20 -7.48
CA PRO A 8 15.02 1.17 -6.40
C PRO A 8 14.26 2.48 -6.62
N GLU A 9 14.21 2.96 -7.85
CA GLU A 9 13.48 4.18 -8.20
C GLU A 9 11.97 4.01 -8.03
N GLN A 10 11.43 2.87 -8.47
CA GLN A 10 10.02 2.55 -8.29
C GLN A 10 9.68 2.36 -6.82
N SER A 11 10.55 1.74 -6.03
CA SER A 11 10.36 1.56 -4.59
C SER A 11 10.29 2.90 -3.88
N ARG A 12 11.15 3.84 -4.26
CA ARG A 12 11.15 5.19 -3.68
C ARG A 12 9.83 5.90 -3.96
N ALA A 13 9.35 5.83 -5.20
CA ALA A 13 8.07 6.41 -5.59
C ALA A 13 6.93 5.75 -4.82
N PHE A 14 6.97 4.43 -4.65
CA PHE A 14 5.96 3.71 -3.87
C PHE A 14 5.90 4.24 -2.44
N LEU A 15 7.04 4.46 -1.78
CA LEU A 15 7.06 4.95 -0.40
C LEU A 15 6.45 6.34 -0.28
N VAL A 16 6.69 7.22 -1.27
CA VAL A 16 6.05 8.54 -1.30
C VAL A 16 4.53 8.39 -1.41
N LEU A 17 4.07 7.52 -2.29
CA LEU A 17 2.64 7.26 -2.45
C LEU A 17 2.02 6.67 -1.19
N ALA A 18 2.71 5.73 -0.54
CA ALA A 18 2.25 5.11 0.70
C ALA A 18 2.07 6.17 1.79
N ARG A 19 3.02 7.09 1.92
CA ARG A 19 2.92 8.18 2.88
C ARG A 19 1.73 9.08 2.59
N GLN A 20 1.49 9.40 1.33
CA GLN A 20 0.34 10.20 0.92
C GLN A 20 -0.99 9.51 1.28
N ILE A 21 -1.07 8.19 1.12
CA ILE A 21 -2.27 7.43 1.50
C ILE A 21 -2.50 7.50 3.01
N ILE A 22 -1.45 7.30 3.80
CA ILE A 22 -1.54 7.35 5.26
C ILE A 22 -1.99 8.73 5.73
N ASP A 23 -1.48 9.78 5.11
CA ASP A 23 -1.79 11.16 5.49
C ASP A 23 -3.16 11.64 4.98
N ALA A 24 -3.81 10.88 4.12
CA ALA A 24 -5.04 11.33 3.43
C ALA A 24 -6.18 11.69 4.36
N ASP A 25 -6.27 11.08 5.53
CA ASP A 25 -7.34 11.34 6.49
C ASP A 25 -6.84 12.01 7.79
N ASN A 26 -5.58 12.45 7.80
CA ASN A 26 -4.92 13.05 8.97
C ASN A 26 -4.88 12.12 10.17
N ARG A 27 -4.92 10.81 9.95
CA ARG A 27 -4.86 9.81 11.02
C ARG A 27 -3.62 8.96 10.80
N LEU A 28 -2.77 8.92 11.81
CA LEU A 28 -1.61 8.03 11.84
C LEU A 28 -1.87 6.97 12.90
N ALA A 29 -2.55 5.90 12.51
CA ALA A 29 -2.72 4.76 13.40
C ALA A 29 -1.35 4.09 13.61
N ILE A 30 -1.13 3.54 14.80
CA ILE A 30 0.13 2.89 15.15
C ILE A 30 0.46 1.79 14.12
N GLN A 31 -0.54 1.00 13.71
CA GLN A 31 -0.37 -0.07 12.75
C GLN A 31 0.10 0.43 11.38
N GLU A 32 -0.39 1.61 10.97
CA GLU A 32 0.03 2.21 9.70
C GLU A 32 1.48 2.66 9.75
N VAL A 33 1.89 3.26 10.88
CA VAL A 33 3.28 3.67 11.08
C VAL A 33 4.20 2.46 11.09
N GLU A 34 3.83 1.40 11.79
CA GLU A 34 4.60 0.16 11.82
C GLU A 34 4.69 -0.47 10.43
N ARG A 35 3.60 -0.44 9.67
CA ARG A 35 3.60 -0.96 8.30
C ARG A 35 4.55 -0.17 7.42
N LEU A 36 4.56 1.14 7.54
CA LEU A 36 5.45 2.01 6.77
C LEU A 36 6.91 1.72 7.12
N ASP A 37 7.22 1.55 8.41
CA ASP A 37 8.58 1.22 8.86
C ASP A 37 9.05 -0.10 8.24
N ARG A 38 8.19 -1.11 8.18
CA ARG A 38 8.50 -2.39 7.52
C ARG A 38 8.80 -2.19 6.04
N LEU A 39 8.06 -1.31 5.37
CA LEU A 39 8.30 -1.02 3.96
C LEU A 39 9.65 -0.35 3.74
N TYR A 40 10.06 0.56 4.62
CA TYR A 40 11.39 1.16 4.55
C TYR A 40 12.48 0.09 4.67
N ILE A 41 12.31 -0.84 5.59
CA ILE A 41 13.26 -1.96 5.79
C ILE A 41 13.26 -2.86 4.56
N GLU A 42 12.08 -3.26 4.10
CA GLU A 42 11.93 -4.19 2.97
C GLU A 42 12.53 -3.63 1.68
N THR A 43 12.38 -2.33 1.45
CA THR A 43 12.89 -1.68 0.22
C THR A 43 14.31 -1.16 0.36
N GLY A 44 14.87 -1.13 1.57
CA GLY A 44 16.20 -0.59 1.82
C GLY A 44 16.27 0.93 1.72
N GLN A 45 15.13 1.63 1.78
CA GLN A 45 15.08 3.08 1.67
C GLN A 45 15.14 3.74 3.05
N ALA A 46 15.80 4.91 3.11
CA ALA A 46 15.78 5.73 4.30
C ALA A 46 14.46 6.51 4.39
N ALA A 47 13.95 6.66 5.60
CA ALA A 47 12.66 7.35 5.83
C ALA A 47 12.65 8.78 5.27
N GLU A 48 13.77 9.49 5.36
CA GLU A 48 13.90 10.86 4.87
C GLU A 48 13.70 10.96 3.36
N MET A 49 14.06 9.91 2.63
CA MET A 49 13.91 9.92 1.17
C MET A 49 12.47 9.76 0.74
N ALA A 50 11.68 9.01 1.48
CA ALA A 50 10.26 8.82 1.17
C ALA A 50 9.44 10.06 1.49
N GLY A 51 9.92 10.92 2.39
CA GLY A 51 9.25 12.16 2.75
C GLY A 51 9.53 13.33 1.83
N ALA A 52 10.23 13.14 0.72
CA ALA A 52 10.56 14.22 -0.21
C ALA A 52 9.28 14.89 -0.73
N PRO A 53 9.24 16.24 -0.72
CA PRO A 53 8.03 16.98 -1.08
C PRO A 53 7.68 16.92 -2.56
N ASN A 54 8.65 16.59 -3.39
CA ASN A 54 8.43 16.54 -4.83
C ASN A 54 7.63 15.29 -5.18
N GLY A 55 6.57 15.45 -5.94
CA GLY A 55 5.77 14.36 -6.41
C GLY A 55 6.61 13.34 -7.17
N VAL A 56 6.05 12.19 -7.39
CA VAL A 56 6.71 11.08 -8.07
C VAL A 56 6.70 11.23 -9.58
N GLY A 57 6.26 12.38 -10.09
CA GLY A 57 6.19 12.64 -11.52
C GLY A 57 5.10 11.83 -12.21
N ASP A 58 5.35 11.45 -13.44
CA ASP A 58 4.40 10.69 -14.23
C ASP A 58 4.50 9.19 -13.88
N LEU A 59 3.54 8.70 -13.12
CA LEU A 59 3.52 7.32 -12.65
C LEU A 59 3.47 6.31 -13.79
N ASN A 60 2.81 6.68 -14.88
CA ASN A 60 2.72 5.86 -16.08
C ASN A 60 4.06 5.57 -16.71
N LEU A 61 4.96 6.56 -16.70
CA LEU A 61 6.29 6.41 -17.26
C LEU A 61 7.22 5.64 -16.33
N LEU A 62 7.01 5.77 -15.03
CA LEU A 62 7.83 5.10 -14.02
C LEU A 62 7.45 3.63 -13.88
N PHE A 63 6.15 3.34 -13.84
CA PHE A 63 5.63 1.96 -13.75
C PHE A 63 5.09 1.55 -15.12
N ARG A 64 6.00 1.08 -15.96
CA ARG A 64 5.71 0.84 -17.38
C ARG A 64 4.93 -0.42 -17.67
N THR A 65 5.07 -1.44 -16.83
CA THR A 65 4.38 -2.71 -17.04
C THR A 65 3.08 -2.75 -16.25
N GLU A 66 2.10 -3.47 -16.78
CA GLU A 66 0.85 -3.68 -16.06
C GLU A 66 1.08 -4.36 -14.72
N ARG A 67 2.00 -5.33 -14.68
CA ARG A 67 2.34 -6.01 -13.43
C ARG A 67 2.88 -5.04 -12.37
N ALA A 68 3.78 -4.14 -12.74
CA ALA A 68 4.33 -3.16 -11.80
C ALA A 68 3.24 -2.24 -11.26
N ARG A 69 2.31 -1.81 -12.11
CA ARG A 69 1.18 -0.97 -11.72
C ARG A 69 0.26 -1.67 -10.73
N VAL A 70 -0.04 -2.93 -11.01
CA VAL A 70 -0.90 -3.74 -10.13
C VAL A 70 -0.19 -4.00 -8.80
N VAL A 71 1.10 -4.30 -8.82
CA VAL A 71 1.89 -4.51 -7.60
C VAL A 71 1.82 -3.27 -6.68
N VAL A 72 2.04 -2.10 -7.24
CA VAL A 72 1.94 -0.84 -6.49
C VAL A 72 0.56 -0.68 -5.87
N LEU A 73 -0.48 -0.94 -6.66
CA LEU A 73 -1.85 -0.79 -6.21
C LEU A 73 -2.19 -1.74 -5.07
N LEU A 74 -1.81 -3.01 -5.21
CA LEU A 74 -2.06 -4.02 -4.17
C LEU A 74 -1.35 -3.66 -2.87
N ASP A 75 -0.08 -3.27 -2.94
CA ASP A 75 0.67 -2.93 -1.73
C ASP A 75 0.20 -1.62 -1.10
N LEU A 76 -0.28 -0.65 -1.87
CA LEU A 76 -0.89 0.56 -1.32
C LEU A 76 -2.18 0.22 -0.56
N LEU A 77 -2.98 -0.68 -1.09
CA LEU A 77 -4.20 -1.11 -0.41
C LEU A 77 -3.88 -1.85 0.89
N LEU A 78 -2.81 -2.64 0.92
CA LEU A 78 -2.38 -3.29 2.17
C LEU A 78 -1.93 -2.26 3.20
N VAL A 79 -1.26 -1.20 2.78
CA VAL A 79 -0.90 -0.09 3.68
C VAL A 79 -2.16 0.54 4.26
N ALA A 80 -3.15 0.81 3.41
CA ALA A 80 -4.40 1.44 3.83
C ALA A 80 -5.20 0.56 4.81
N TYR A 81 -5.07 -0.76 4.70
CA TYR A 81 -5.74 -1.70 5.60
C TYR A 81 -4.95 -2.00 6.89
N ALA A 82 -3.82 -1.35 7.12
CA ALA A 82 -2.93 -1.71 8.25
C ALA A 82 -3.60 -1.63 9.63
N ASP A 83 -4.62 -0.78 9.79
CA ASP A 83 -5.38 -0.66 11.04
C ASP A 83 -6.62 -1.57 11.09
N GLY A 84 -6.80 -2.44 10.10
CA GLY A 84 -7.95 -3.33 9.99
C GLY A 84 -9.15 -2.74 9.28
N ARG A 85 -9.10 -1.47 8.89
CA ARG A 85 -10.20 -0.77 8.21
C ARG A 85 -9.67 0.06 7.06
N LEU A 86 -10.45 0.10 5.98
CA LEU A 86 -10.15 0.96 4.84
C LEU A 86 -11.11 2.15 4.89
N HIS A 87 -10.58 3.33 5.22
CA HIS A 87 -11.37 4.55 5.33
C HIS A 87 -11.71 5.11 3.96
N PRO A 88 -12.88 5.77 3.79
CA PRO A 88 -13.28 6.34 2.49
C PRO A 88 -12.26 7.31 1.89
N THR A 89 -11.57 8.10 2.73
CA THR A 89 -10.53 9.02 2.25
C THR A 89 -9.34 8.28 1.70
N GLU A 90 -8.98 7.16 2.31
CA GLU A 90 -7.89 6.31 1.82
C GLU A 90 -8.27 5.62 0.52
N ILE A 91 -9.50 5.13 0.40
CA ILE A 91 -10.01 4.54 -0.86
C ILE A 91 -9.92 5.57 -1.97
N ALA A 92 -10.38 6.80 -1.73
CA ALA A 92 -10.33 7.87 -2.72
C ALA A 92 -8.90 8.19 -3.13
N ALA A 93 -7.96 8.20 -2.18
CA ALA A 93 -6.55 8.45 -2.45
C ALA A 93 -5.95 7.35 -3.32
N VAL A 94 -6.22 6.08 -3.01
CA VAL A 94 -5.73 4.95 -3.81
C VAL A 94 -6.37 4.96 -5.20
N ARG A 95 -7.66 5.28 -5.28
CA ARG A 95 -8.36 5.41 -6.57
C ARG A 95 -7.72 6.48 -7.45
N SER A 96 -7.32 7.60 -6.86
CA SER A 96 -6.60 8.66 -7.57
C SER A 96 -5.25 8.17 -8.11
N VAL A 97 -4.51 7.40 -7.32
CA VAL A 97 -3.25 6.79 -7.76
C VAL A 97 -3.51 5.82 -8.92
N ALA A 98 -4.56 5.00 -8.82
CA ALA A 98 -4.92 4.06 -9.88
C ALA A 98 -5.20 4.79 -11.20
N ALA A 99 -5.87 5.93 -11.16
CA ALA A 99 -6.12 6.75 -12.34
C ALA A 99 -4.80 7.28 -12.94
N ARG A 100 -3.87 7.72 -12.09
CA ARG A 100 -2.55 8.20 -12.54
C ARG A 100 -1.71 7.06 -13.13
N LEU A 101 -1.91 5.84 -12.66
CA LEU A 101 -1.25 4.65 -13.20
C LEU A 101 -1.95 4.11 -14.45
N GLN A 102 -3.07 4.71 -14.84
CA GLN A 102 -3.91 4.25 -15.96
C GLN A 102 -4.39 2.81 -15.77
N VAL A 103 -4.70 2.46 -14.53
CA VAL A 103 -5.34 1.18 -14.20
C VAL A 103 -6.85 1.35 -14.37
N ASP A 104 -7.49 0.44 -15.09
CA ASP A 104 -8.92 0.54 -15.33
C ASP A 104 -9.74 0.26 -14.07
N ALA A 105 -11.01 0.70 -14.10
CA ALA A 105 -11.90 0.57 -12.94
C ALA A 105 -12.11 -0.89 -12.53
N GLY A 106 -12.21 -1.80 -13.49
CA GLY A 106 -12.42 -3.21 -13.20
C GLY A 106 -11.22 -3.81 -12.45
N THR A 107 -10.01 -3.48 -12.88
CA THR A 107 -8.79 -3.93 -12.21
C THR A 107 -8.69 -3.35 -10.81
N PHE A 108 -9.03 -2.06 -10.65
CA PHE A 108 -9.04 -1.43 -9.33
C PHE A 108 -10.02 -2.12 -8.38
N GLU A 109 -11.24 -2.38 -8.83
CA GLU A 109 -12.26 -3.04 -8.00
C GLU A 109 -11.83 -4.47 -7.63
N GLY A 110 -11.18 -5.18 -8.55
CA GLY A 110 -10.60 -6.50 -8.26
C GLY A 110 -9.51 -6.44 -7.20
N ALA A 111 -8.64 -5.44 -7.29
CA ALA A 111 -7.58 -5.23 -6.30
C ALA A 111 -8.16 -4.89 -4.92
N LEU A 112 -9.18 -4.03 -4.89
CA LEU A 112 -9.86 -3.65 -3.66
C LEU A 112 -10.49 -4.88 -2.99
N ASP A 113 -11.18 -5.70 -3.76
CA ASP A 113 -11.78 -6.94 -3.27
C ASP A 113 -10.71 -7.91 -2.74
N TRP A 114 -9.60 -8.03 -3.47
CA TRP A 114 -8.48 -8.86 -3.03
C TRP A 114 -7.92 -8.39 -1.69
N ALA A 115 -7.73 -7.09 -1.52
CA ALA A 115 -7.19 -6.53 -0.28
C ALA A 115 -8.14 -6.78 0.89
N ARG A 116 -9.44 -6.67 0.66
CA ARG A 116 -10.46 -6.97 1.67
C ARG A 116 -10.38 -8.44 2.11
N ARG A 117 -10.31 -9.36 1.15
CA ARG A 117 -10.20 -10.79 1.44
C ARG A 117 -8.88 -11.12 2.14
N HIS A 118 -7.80 -10.46 1.75
CA HIS A 118 -6.51 -10.62 2.40
C HIS A 118 -6.60 -10.23 3.87
N GLN A 119 -7.25 -9.10 4.17
CA GLN A 119 -7.43 -8.64 5.55
C GLN A 119 -8.27 -9.62 6.36
N GLU A 120 -9.33 -10.17 5.78
CA GLU A 120 -10.15 -11.20 6.42
C GLU A 120 -9.33 -12.44 6.78
N LEU A 121 -8.46 -12.86 5.86
CA LEU A 121 -7.57 -14.01 6.10
C LEU A 121 -6.54 -13.73 7.19
N VAL A 122 -6.00 -12.52 7.23
CA VAL A 122 -5.07 -12.10 8.29
C VAL A 122 -5.76 -12.16 9.64
N GLU A 123 -6.98 -11.63 9.75
CA GLU A 123 -7.77 -11.65 10.99
C GLU A 123 -8.08 -13.09 11.41
N GLU A 124 -8.41 -13.95 10.46
CA GLU A 124 -8.64 -15.37 10.72
C GLU A 124 -7.38 -16.03 11.26
N ALA A 125 -6.23 -15.75 10.66
CA ALA A 125 -4.96 -16.31 11.12
C ALA A 125 -4.62 -15.87 12.53
N GLU A 126 -4.86 -14.59 12.85
CA GLU A 126 -4.67 -14.06 14.20
C GLU A 126 -5.58 -14.74 15.22
N TYR A 127 -6.83 -14.94 14.84
CA TYR A 127 -7.79 -15.65 15.68
C TYR A 127 -7.32 -17.08 15.96
N LEU A 128 -6.90 -17.82 14.91
CA LEU A 128 -6.40 -19.17 15.06
C LEU A 128 -5.13 -19.22 15.93
N GLY A 129 -4.23 -18.26 15.75
CA GLY A 129 -3.03 -18.15 16.58
C GLY A 129 -3.36 -17.96 18.06
N ARG A 130 -4.34 -17.11 18.36
CA ARG A 130 -4.78 -16.88 19.73
C ARG A 130 -5.44 -18.11 20.31
N ALA A 131 -6.26 -18.82 19.55
CA ALA A 131 -6.94 -20.02 20.00
C ALA A 131 -5.94 -21.12 20.35
N VAL A 132 -4.88 -21.27 19.55
CA VAL A 132 -3.80 -22.23 19.82
C VAL A 132 -2.96 -21.77 21.01
N GLY A 133 -2.65 -20.47 21.10
CA GLY A 133 -1.85 -19.91 22.19
C GLY A 133 -2.55 -19.95 23.55
N ALA A 134 -3.85 -20.07 23.56
CA ALA A 134 -4.64 -20.13 24.80
C ALA A 134 -4.64 -21.52 25.48
N ARG A 135 -4.00 -22.48 24.87
CA ARG A 135 -3.94 -23.86 25.40
C ARG A 135 -2.72 -24.04 26.33
#